data_e293c5ce50d3bca3533faee5bb93d677
#
_entry.id   e293c5ce50d3bca3533faee5bb93d677
#
_cell.length_a   1.000
_cell.length_b   1.000
_cell.length_c   1.000
_cell.angle_alpha   90.00
_cell.angle_beta   90.00
_cell.angle_gamma   90.00
#
_symmetry.space_group_name_H-M   'P 1'
#
loop_
_entity.id
_entity.type
_entity.pdbx_description
1 polymer ?
#
loop_
_entity_poly.entity_id
_entity_poly.type
_entity_poly.pdbx_seq_one_letter_code
_entity_poly.pdbx_strand_id
1 'polypeptide(L)'
;MNKISIIGTGTVGSTIAYTLTVMGLASEIVMIDINNEKALGEALDIRQGTPFCSACSIYAGDYRDAEGSDIVILTSGVARKPGQSRLELAQTNVNITKTIIPEITKYAPEAAYIIVSNPVDILTYTFNKFSDIPENQIIGSGTILDTARLRARLSEYYNINQGNVHAYVFGEHGDSSFIPWSVANISNIPIAECPKLITTPGITHPELDFKEIEQYVRKSGGTVIARKGATFYAVSVSVCHICKCILSGIDTTMTVSTMMHGEYGIDGVCLSTLNMIGRNGVRGKVNVSLTDDEVAKLRHSADTLKEVIKSLDI
;
A
#
# COMPACT_ATOMS: atom_id res chain seq x y z
N MET A 1 -20.27 -13.72 2.99
CA MET A 1 -19.19 -14.32 2.19
C MET A 1 -18.39 -13.15 1.66
N ASN A 2 -17.05 -13.23 1.66
CA ASN A 2 -16.20 -12.11 1.20
C ASN A 2 -15.60 -12.50 -0.14
N LYS A 3 -15.84 -11.69 -1.18
CA LYS A 3 -15.32 -11.88 -2.51
C LYS A 3 -14.26 -10.82 -2.82
N ILE A 4 -13.11 -11.25 -3.31
CA ILE A 4 -12.00 -10.36 -3.68
C ILE A 4 -11.58 -10.67 -5.11
N SER A 5 -11.54 -9.64 -5.96
CA SER A 5 -10.98 -9.73 -7.31
C SER A 5 -9.61 -9.10 -7.40
N ILE A 6 -8.68 -9.75 -8.09
CA ILE A 6 -7.30 -9.30 -8.27
C ILE A 6 -7.02 -9.10 -9.74
N ILE A 7 -6.72 -7.87 -10.14
CA ILE A 7 -6.39 -7.50 -11.51
C ILE A 7 -4.85 -7.46 -11.66
N GLY A 8 -4.33 -8.39 -12.44
CA GLY A 8 -2.90 -8.64 -12.60
C GLY A 8 -2.45 -9.81 -11.72
N THR A 9 -2.10 -10.94 -12.37
CA THR A 9 -1.64 -12.16 -11.70
C THR A 9 -0.12 -12.35 -11.85
N GLY A 10 0.59 -11.22 -11.84
CA GLY A 10 2.03 -11.20 -11.69
C GLY A 10 2.46 -11.68 -10.30
N THR A 11 3.77 -11.64 -10.02
CA THR A 11 4.33 -12.12 -8.74
C THR A 11 3.65 -11.50 -7.51
N VAL A 12 3.26 -10.22 -7.58
CA VAL A 12 2.57 -9.53 -6.47
C VAL A 12 1.13 -10.02 -6.35
N GLY A 13 0.37 -10.05 -7.44
CA GLY A 13 -1.04 -10.44 -7.42
C GLY A 13 -1.25 -11.89 -7.00
N SER A 14 -0.45 -12.82 -7.53
CA SER A 14 -0.52 -14.23 -7.11
C SER A 14 -0.09 -14.43 -5.65
N THR A 15 0.92 -13.68 -5.17
CA THR A 15 1.30 -13.74 -3.75
C THR A 15 0.21 -13.14 -2.85
N ILE A 16 -0.51 -12.09 -3.28
CA ILE A 16 -1.68 -11.58 -2.55
C ILE A 16 -2.77 -12.63 -2.49
N ALA A 17 -3.13 -13.27 -3.61
CA ALA A 17 -4.13 -14.34 -3.66
C ALA A 17 -3.76 -15.48 -2.69
N TYR A 18 -2.52 -15.94 -2.72
CA TYR A 18 -2.01 -16.95 -1.80
C TYR A 18 -2.10 -16.50 -0.34
N THR A 19 -1.68 -15.26 -0.05
CA THR A 19 -1.70 -14.73 1.32
C THR A 19 -3.13 -14.60 1.85
N LEU A 20 -4.08 -14.11 1.04
CA LEU A 20 -5.51 -14.04 1.38
C LEU A 20 -6.07 -15.43 1.71
N THR A 21 -5.68 -16.44 0.94
CA THR A 21 -6.07 -17.84 1.13
C THR A 21 -5.55 -18.38 2.46
N VAL A 22 -4.25 -18.22 2.73
CA VAL A 22 -3.61 -18.70 3.97
C VAL A 22 -4.17 -17.97 5.20
N MET A 23 -4.46 -16.68 5.08
CA MET A 23 -5.05 -15.89 6.16
C MET A 23 -6.57 -16.13 6.34
N GLY A 24 -7.22 -16.83 5.41
CA GLY A 24 -8.65 -17.10 5.45
C GLY A 24 -9.52 -15.84 5.34
N LEU A 25 -9.10 -14.84 4.59
CA LEU A 25 -9.78 -13.54 4.51
C LEU A 25 -10.90 -13.50 3.49
N ALA A 26 -10.86 -14.35 2.48
CA ALA A 26 -11.85 -14.41 1.41
C ALA A 26 -12.45 -15.81 1.27
N SER A 27 -13.74 -15.89 0.97
CA SER A 27 -14.42 -17.13 0.59
C SER A 27 -14.42 -17.34 -0.94
N GLU A 28 -14.14 -16.26 -1.70
CA GLU A 28 -14.03 -16.30 -3.16
C GLU A 28 -12.93 -15.33 -3.62
N ILE A 29 -12.02 -15.82 -4.47
CA ILE A 29 -10.96 -15.02 -5.10
C ILE A 29 -11.02 -15.21 -6.60
N VAL A 30 -11.20 -14.10 -7.34
CA VAL A 30 -11.16 -14.06 -8.79
C VAL A 30 -9.82 -13.50 -9.23
N MET A 31 -9.08 -14.22 -10.04
CA MET A 31 -7.78 -13.83 -10.59
C MET A 31 -7.92 -13.43 -12.06
N ILE A 32 -7.70 -12.16 -12.38
CA ILE A 32 -7.93 -11.57 -13.71
C ILE A 32 -6.59 -11.10 -14.27
N ASP A 33 -6.22 -11.55 -15.44
CA ASP A 33 -4.99 -11.11 -16.14
C ASP A 33 -5.21 -11.12 -17.66
N ILE A 34 -4.51 -10.24 -18.36
CA ILE A 34 -4.48 -10.24 -19.83
C ILE A 34 -3.92 -11.58 -20.37
N ASN A 35 -3.03 -12.21 -19.62
CA ASN A 35 -2.57 -13.58 -19.85
C ASN A 35 -3.41 -14.56 -19.03
N ASN A 36 -4.56 -14.94 -19.58
CA ASN A 36 -5.51 -15.83 -18.90
C ASN A 36 -4.91 -17.22 -18.58
N GLU A 37 -4.03 -17.75 -19.41
CA GLU A 37 -3.37 -19.03 -19.15
C GLU A 37 -2.49 -18.96 -17.91
N LYS A 38 -1.79 -17.83 -17.72
CA LYS A 38 -1.03 -17.60 -16.50
C LYS A 38 -1.94 -17.47 -15.28
N ALA A 39 -3.02 -16.70 -15.39
CA ALA A 39 -3.99 -16.55 -14.29
C ALA A 39 -4.58 -17.91 -13.91
N LEU A 40 -4.90 -18.76 -14.89
CA LEU A 40 -5.40 -20.11 -14.66
C LEU A 40 -4.38 -20.98 -13.93
N GLY A 41 -3.11 -20.94 -14.33
CA GLY A 41 -2.02 -21.67 -13.68
C GLY A 41 -1.83 -21.26 -12.22
N GLU A 42 -1.75 -19.95 -11.94
CA GLU A 42 -1.61 -19.41 -10.58
C GLU A 42 -2.84 -19.77 -9.70
N ALA A 43 -4.05 -19.62 -10.23
CA ALA A 43 -5.27 -19.96 -9.52
C ALA A 43 -5.34 -21.46 -9.20
N LEU A 44 -4.91 -22.31 -10.14
CA LEU A 44 -4.90 -23.76 -9.98
C LEU A 44 -3.93 -24.20 -8.88
N ASP A 45 -2.71 -23.65 -8.88
CA ASP A 45 -1.68 -23.97 -7.89
C ASP A 45 -2.14 -23.56 -6.46
N ILE A 46 -2.63 -22.34 -6.30
CA ILE A 46 -3.14 -21.87 -5.00
C ILE A 46 -4.34 -22.73 -4.55
N ARG A 47 -5.28 -23.05 -5.45
CA ARG A 47 -6.46 -23.85 -5.16
C ARG A 47 -6.11 -25.25 -4.66
N GLN A 48 -5.04 -25.86 -5.14
CA GLN A 48 -4.58 -27.17 -4.69
C GLN A 48 -4.13 -27.17 -3.22
N GLY A 49 -3.80 -25.99 -2.66
CA GLY A 49 -3.47 -25.81 -1.24
C GLY A 49 -4.68 -25.59 -0.32
N THR A 50 -5.88 -25.28 -0.88
CA THR A 50 -7.06 -24.93 -0.07
C THR A 50 -7.55 -26.02 0.89
N PRO A 51 -7.35 -27.35 0.65
CA PRO A 51 -7.70 -28.37 1.63
C PRO A 51 -7.02 -28.22 2.99
N PHE A 52 -5.92 -27.44 3.06
CA PHE A 52 -5.16 -27.18 4.30
C PHE A 52 -5.43 -25.78 4.88
N CYS A 53 -6.33 -25.01 4.27
CA CYS A 53 -6.68 -23.64 4.62
C CYS A 53 -8.17 -23.50 4.92
N SER A 54 -8.62 -22.28 5.17
CA SER A 54 -10.06 -21.97 5.20
C SER A 54 -10.69 -22.20 3.81
N ALA A 55 -11.94 -22.62 3.78
CA ALA A 55 -12.65 -22.86 2.52
C ALA A 55 -12.67 -21.57 1.67
N CYS A 56 -12.13 -21.65 0.47
CA CYS A 56 -12.05 -20.54 -0.48
C CYS A 56 -12.17 -21.08 -1.91
N SER A 57 -13.06 -20.46 -2.71
CA SER A 57 -13.15 -20.71 -4.15
C SER A 57 -12.17 -19.78 -4.86
N ILE A 58 -11.20 -20.35 -5.59
CA ILE A 58 -10.18 -19.59 -6.34
C ILE A 58 -10.21 -20.02 -7.79
N TYR A 59 -10.32 -19.04 -8.68
CA TYR A 59 -10.35 -19.30 -10.12
C TYR A 59 -9.86 -18.10 -10.94
N ALA A 60 -9.41 -18.38 -12.15
CA ALA A 60 -9.17 -17.35 -13.15
C ALA A 60 -10.49 -16.97 -13.81
N GLY A 61 -10.71 -15.67 -13.98
CA GLY A 61 -11.92 -15.13 -14.58
C GLY A 61 -11.67 -13.92 -15.46
N ASP A 62 -12.73 -13.32 -15.93
CA ASP A 62 -12.73 -12.03 -16.62
C ASP A 62 -13.34 -10.91 -15.74
N TYR A 63 -13.46 -9.68 -16.28
CA TYR A 63 -14.00 -8.56 -15.51
C TYR A 63 -15.46 -8.78 -15.05
N ARG A 64 -16.27 -9.61 -15.73
CA ARG A 64 -17.64 -9.92 -15.33
C ARG A 64 -17.67 -10.76 -14.05
N ASP A 65 -16.69 -11.61 -13.91
CA ASP A 65 -16.56 -12.44 -12.71
C ASP A 65 -16.25 -11.61 -11.45
N ALA A 66 -15.88 -10.33 -11.60
CA ALA A 66 -15.71 -9.41 -10.47
C ALA A 66 -17.05 -8.90 -9.88
N GLU A 67 -18.19 -9.20 -10.50
CA GLU A 67 -19.50 -8.81 -9.97
C GLU A 67 -19.69 -9.33 -8.53
N GLY A 68 -20.15 -8.41 -7.65
CA GLY A 68 -20.34 -8.70 -6.24
C GLY A 68 -19.06 -8.77 -5.40
N SER A 69 -17.92 -8.31 -5.92
CA SER A 69 -16.68 -8.19 -5.13
C SER A 69 -16.82 -7.14 -4.04
N ASP A 70 -16.41 -7.50 -2.81
CA ASP A 70 -16.26 -6.54 -1.72
C ASP A 70 -15.01 -5.67 -1.91
N ILE A 71 -13.95 -6.26 -2.50
CA ILE A 71 -12.67 -5.59 -2.74
C ILE A 71 -12.15 -5.96 -4.12
N VAL A 72 -11.64 -4.96 -4.84
CA VAL A 72 -10.86 -5.12 -6.08
C VAL A 72 -9.44 -4.62 -5.85
N ILE A 73 -8.44 -5.46 -6.15
CA ILE A 73 -7.03 -5.15 -5.96
C ILE A 73 -6.36 -4.99 -7.34
N LEU A 74 -5.76 -3.84 -7.61
CA LEU A 74 -5.04 -3.56 -8.85
C LEU A 74 -3.54 -3.75 -8.64
N THR A 75 -3.00 -4.83 -9.19
CA THR A 75 -1.57 -5.10 -9.26
C THR A 75 -1.05 -5.15 -10.70
N SER A 76 -1.92 -4.83 -11.66
CA SER A 76 -1.61 -4.77 -13.08
C SER A 76 -0.66 -3.62 -13.40
N GLY A 77 0.31 -3.86 -14.24
CA GLY A 77 1.30 -2.89 -14.67
C GLY A 77 2.57 -3.59 -15.14
N VAL A 78 3.48 -2.79 -15.68
CA VAL A 78 4.78 -3.29 -16.13
C VAL A 78 5.89 -2.85 -15.17
N ALA A 79 6.89 -3.72 -14.99
CA ALA A 79 8.10 -3.37 -14.27
C ALA A 79 9.02 -2.50 -15.16
N ARG A 80 9.85 -1.68 -14.53
CA ARG A 80 10.81 -0.82 -15.23
C ARG A 80 11.80 -1.65 -16.04
N LYS A 81 11.93 -1.31 -17.32
CA LYS A 81 12.92 -1.93 -18.21
C LYS A 81 14.28 -1.22 -18.10
N PRO A 82 15.39 -1.90 -18.39
CA PRO A 82 16.69 -1.24 -18.52
C PRO A 82 16.63 -0.09 -19.52
N GLY A 83 17.14 1.09 -19.14
CA GLY A 83 17.13 2.30 -19.97
C GLY A 83 15.82 3.09 -19.98
N GLN A 84 14.72 2.58 -19.46
CA GLN A 84 13.45 3.29 -19.37
C GLN A 84 13.49 4.35 -18.26
N SER A 85 13.02 5.56 -18.54
CA SER A 85 12.88 6.62 -17.54
C SER A 85 11.72 6.32 -16.58
N ARG A 86 11.72 6.97 -15.39
CA ARG A 86 10.59 6.87 -14.44
C ARG A 86 9.30 7.43 -15.04
N LEU A 87 9.41 8.50 -15.83
CA LEU A 87 8.26 9.15 -16.45
C LEU A 87 7.60 8.26 -17.52
N GLU A 88 8.42 7.63 -18.40
CA GLU A 88 7.90 6.68 -19.40
C GLU A 88 7.22 5.48 -18.76
N LEU A 89 7.76 4.97 -17.65
CA LEU A 89 7.11 3.90 -16.90
C LEU A 89 5.79 4.37 -16.30
N ALA A 90 5.76 5.56 -15.70
CA ALA A 90 4.55 6.14 -15.13
C ALA A 90 3.46 6.30 -16.19
N GLN A 91 3.80 6.88 -17.37
CA GLN A 91 2.84 7.02 -18.46
C GLN A 91 2.30 5.66 -18.95
N THR A 92 3.17 4.65 -19.06
CA THR A 92 2.76 3.31 -19.48
C THR A 92 1.74 2.73 -18.49
N ASN A 93 2.00 2.81 -17.19
CA ASN A 93 1.11 2.27 -16.17
C ASN A 93 -0.16 3.11 -15.99
N VAL A 94 -0.11 4.42 -16.19
CA VAL A 94 -1.31 5.28 -16.28
C VAL A 94 -2.21 4.82 -17.42
N ASN A 95 -1.65 4.60 -18.62
CA ASN A 95 -2.43 4.14 -19.77
C ASN A 95 -3.08 2.78 -19.52
N ILE A 96 -2.34 1.83 -18.92
CA ILE A 96 -2.90 0.54 -18.52
C ILE A 96 -4.05 0.72 -17.53
N THR A 97 -3.87 1.55 -16.50
CA THR A 97 -4.91 1.82 -15.50
C THR A 97 -6.15 2.44 -16.13
N LYS A 98 -5.98 3.41 -17.05
CA LYS A 98 -7.08 4.04 -17.78
C LYS A 98 -7.90 3.03 -18.63
N THR A 99 -7.27 1.97 -19.14
CA THR A 99 -8.00 0.92 -19.88
C THR A 99 -8.75 -0.04 -18.95
N ILE A 100 -8.25 -0.27 -17.75
CA ILE A 100 -8.87 -1.18 -16.77
C ILE A 100 -10.09 -0.53 -16.09
N ILE A 101 -10.02 0.76 -15.76
CA ILE A 101 -11.06 1.45 -15.01
C ILE A 101 -12.46 1.21 -15.56
N PRO A 102 -12.79 1.54 -16.83
CA PRO A 102 -14.16 1.41 -17.35
C PRO A 102 -14.63 -0.04 -17.39
N GLU A 103 -13.71 -0.98 -17.53
CA GLU A 103 -14.05 -2.41 -17.59
C GLU A 103 -14.40 -2.96 -16.20
N ILE A 104 -13.61 -2.65 -15.18
CA ILE A 104 -13.80 -3.23 -13.84
C ILE A 104 -14.91 -2.51 -13.06
N THR A 105 -15.02 -1.18 -13.17
CA THR A 105 -16.01 -0.41 -12.41
C THR A 105 -17.44 -0.68 -12.87
N LYS A 106 -17.60 -1.13 -14.12
CA LYS A 106 -18.89 -1.59 -14.65
C LYS A 106 -19.46 -2.78 -13.89
N TYR A 107 -18.60 -3.71 -13.43
CA TYR A 107 -19.04 -4.96 -12.80
C TYR A 107 -18.90 -4.93 -11.28
N ALA A 108 -18.03 -4.09 -10.73
CA ALA A 108 -17.80 -3.99 -9.29
C ALA A 108 -17.94 -2.54 -8.76
N PRO A 109 -19.08 -1.82 -9.03
CA PRO A 109 -19.22 -0.40 -8.68
C PRO A 109 -19.24 -0.15 -7.16
N GLU A 110 -19.60 -1.15 -6.36
CA GLU A 110 -19.71 -1.04 -4.90
C GLU A 110 -18.44 -1.52 -4.15
N ALA A 111 -17.44 -2.02 -4.88
CA ALA A 111 -16.23 -2.56 -4.27
C ALA A 111 -15.32 -1.47 -3.71
N ALA A 112 -14.56 -1.78 -2.66
CA ALA A 112 -13.39 -0.98 -2.30
C ALA A 112 -12.22 -1.33 -3.23
N TYR A 113 -11.57 -0.32 -3.79
CA TYR A 113 -10.45 -0.48 -4.72
C TYR A 113 -9.12 -0.24 -4.02
N ILE A 114 -8.23 -1.22 -4.08
CA ILE A 114 -6.88 -1.12 -3.53
C ILE A 114 -5.87 -1.06 -4.68
N ILE A 115 -5.23 0.08 -4.84
CA ILE A 115 -4.22 0.31 -5.88
C ILE A 115 -2.85 -0.06 -5.30
N VAL A 116 -2.15 -0.98 -5.96
CA VAL A 116 -0.85 -1.52 -5.51
C VAL A 116 0.26 -1.27 -6.53
N SER A 117 -0.12 -1.18 -7.81
CA SER A 117 0.83 -0.94 -8.92
C SER A 117 1.53 0.42 -8.77
N ASN A 118 2.80 0.47 -9.21
CA ASN A 118 3.60 1.69 -9.16
C ASN A 118 3.60 2.47 -10.48
N PRO A 119 3.67 3.81 -10.39
CA PRO A 119 3.77 4.65 -9.18
C PRO A 119 2.41 4.80 -8.47
N VAL A 120 2.29 4.24 -7.28
CA VAL A 120 1.01 4.02 -6.60
C VAL A 120 0.20 5.29 -6.38
N ASP A 121 0.82 6.40 -5.96
CA ASP A 121 0.13 7.65 -5.67
C ASP A 121 -0.47 8.26 -6.96
N ILE A 122 0.28 8.19 -8.07
CA ILE A 122 -0.17 8.66 -9.38
C ILE A 122 -1.30 7.78 -9.92
N LEU A 123 -1.20 6.45 -9.77
CA LEU A 123 -2.24 5.53 -10.23
C LEU A 123 -3.51 5.65 -9.37
N THR A 124 -3.37 5.91 -8.07
CA THR A 124 -4.50 6.22 -7.19
C THR A 124 -5.19 7.51 -7.60
N TYR A 125 -4.41 8.56 -7.92
CA TYR A 125 -4.95 9.80 -8.48
C TYR A 125 -5.65 9.56 -9.83
N THR A 126 -5.03 8.78 -10.73
CA THR A 126 -5.63 8.42 -12.02
C THR A 126 -6.95 7.70 -11.84
N PHE A 127 -7.01 6.74 -10.90
CA PHE A 127 -8.24 6.00 -10.63
C PHE A 127 -9.36 6.93 -10.12
N ASN A 128 -9.04 7.84 -9.19
CA ASN A 128 -9.99 8.85 -8.71
C ASN A 128 -10.51 9.75 -9.84
N LYS A 129 -9.63 10.13 -10.75
CA LYS A 129 -9.97 11.07 -11.83
C LYS A 129 -10.84 10.45 -12.93
N PHE A 130 -10.67 9.17 -13.22
CA PHE A 130 -11.28 8.50 -14.38
C PHE A 130 -12.37 7.48 -14.01
N SER A 131 -12.69 7.31 -12.74
CA SER A 131 -13.77 6.43 -12.29
C SER A 131 -14.89 7.24 -11.62
N ASP A 132 -16.11 6.70 -11.65
CA ASP A 132 -17.26 7.20 -10.88
C ASP A 132 -17.36 6.54 -9.50
N ILE A 133 -16.34 5.79 -9.09
CA ILE A 133 -16.28 5.15 -7.77
C ILE A 133 -16.15 6.23 -6.69
N PRO A 134 -16.92 6.15 -5.59
CA PRO A 134 -16.78 7.08 -4.47
C PRO A 134 -15.33 7.13 -3.96
N GLU A 135 -14.80 8.33 -3.79
CA GLU A 135 -13.40 8.54 -3.44
C GLU A 135 -12.97 7.79 -2.18
N ASN A 136 -13.86 7.66 -1.20
CA ASN A 136 -13.59 6.90 0.02
C ASN A 136 -13.42 5.39 -0.21
N GLN A 137 -13.82 4.88 -1.36
CA GLN A 137 -13.61 3.48 -1.75
C GLN A 137 -12.30 3.26 -2.53
N ILE A 138 -11.52 4.31 -2.82
CA ILE A 138 -10.28 4.23 -3.59
C ILE A 138 -9.09 4.45 -2.66
N ILE A 139 -8.25 3.43 -2.49
CA ILE A 139 -7.14 3.38 -1.54
C ILE A 139 -5.88 2.97 -2.28
N GLY A 140 -4.86 3.82 -2.31
CA GLY A 140 -3.52 3.40 -2.69
C GLY A 140 -2.80 2.72 -1.52
N SER A 141 -2.09 1.63 -1.75
CA SER A 141 -1.29 0.99 -0.70
C SER A 141 -0.25 1.94 -0.07
N GLY A 142 0.19 2.94 -0.83
CA GLY A 142 1.00 4.05 -0.33
C GLY A 142 2.21 3.61 0.48
N THR A 143 2.42 4.27 1.62
CA THR A 143 3.57 4.03 2.50
C THR A 143 3.30 3.04 3.65
N ILE A 144 2.24 2.21 3.56
CA ILE A 144 1.97 1.20 4.59
C ILE A 144 3.14 0.22 4.76
N LEU A 145 3.76 -0.20 3.65
CA LEU A 145 4.93 -1.09 3.69
C LEU A 145 6.17 -0.36 4.20
N ASP A 146 6.38 0.90 3.84
CA ASP A 146 7.51 1.69 4.34
C ASP A 146 7.39 1.91 5.84
N THR A 147 6.17 2.15 6.33
CA THR A 147 5.84 2.21 7.77
C THR A 147 6.13 0.88 8.46
N ALA A 148 5.79 -0.25 7.84
CA ALA A 148 6.12 -1.57 8.39
C ALA A 148 7.64 -1.80 8.49
N ARG A 149 8.41 -1.39 7.48
CA ARG A 149 9.88 -1.42 7.47
C ARG A 149 10.48 -0.57 8.59
N LEU A 150 9.95 0.64 8.77
CA LEU A 150 10.35 1.53 9.85
C LEU A 150 10.10 0.91 11.22
N ARG A 151 8.90 0.40 11.46
CA ARG A 151 8.53 -0.25 12.72
C ARG A 151 9.38 -1.47 13.01
N ALA A 152 9.65 -2.30 11.99
CA ALA A 152 10.55 -3.45 12.12
C ALA A 152 11.96 -3.00 12.51
N ARG A 153 12.52 -1.98 11.85
CA ARG A 153 13.86 -1.47 12.14
C ARG A 153 13.96 -0.92 13.57
N LEU A 154 12.98 -0.14 14.02
CA LEU A 154 12.95 0.39 15.39
C LEU A 154 12.75 -0.72 16.43
N SER A 155 11.93 -1.72 16.12
CA SER A 155 11.70 -2.90 16.94
C SER A 155 13.00 -3.70 17.15
N GLU A 156 13.77 -3.93 16.09
CA GLU A 156 15.09 -4.59 16.15
C GLU A 156 16.08 -3.78 17.01
N TYR A 157 16.07 -2.46 16.85
CA TYR A 157 16.99 -1.56 17.57
C TYR A 157 16.80 -1.61 19.08
N TYR A 158 15.55 -1.68 19.54
CA TYR A 158 15.21 -1.73 20.96
C TYR A 158 14.90 -3.14 21.48
N ASN A 159 14.94 -4.16 20.62
CA ASN A 159 14.56 -5.54 20.93
C ASN A 159 13.18 -5.64 21.59
N ILE A 160 12.17 -5.00 21.00
CA ILE A 160 10.79 -4.98 21.50
C ILE A 160 9.81 -5.40 20.41
N ASN A 161 8.58 -5.75 20.80
CA ASN A 161 7.53 -6.08 19.85
C ASN A 161 7.15 -4.89 18.96
N GLN A 162 7.00 -5.08 17.65
CA GLN A 162 6.63 -4.07 16.68
C GLN A 162 5.28 -3.41 16.97
N GLY A 163 4.37 -4.09 17.66
CA GLY A 163 3.09 -3.54 18.08
C GLY A 163 3.20 -2.37 19.07
N ASN A 164 4.35 -2.22 19.74
CA ASN A 164 4.61 -1.12 20.66
C ASN A 164 5.21 0.11 19.97
N VAL A 165 5.56 0.00 18.68
CA VAL A 165 6.17 1.08 17.91
C VAL A 165 5.09 1.84 17.14
N HIS A 166 4.90 3.10 17.46
CA HIS A 166 4.02 4.03 16.77
C HIS A 166 4.87 5.03 16.00
N ALA A 167 5.25 4.64 14.79
CA ALA A 167 6.02 5.47 13.86
C ALA A 167 5.47 5.26 12.45
N TYR A 168 5.56 6.27 11.62
CA TYR A 168 4.89 6.35 10.32
C TYR A 168 5.82 6.88 9.25
N VAL A 169 5.55 6.54 7.99
CA VAL A 169 6.15 7.18 6.82
C VAL A 169 5.05 7.91 6.07
N PHE A 170 5.24 9.20 5.81
CA PHE A 170 4.30 10.06 5.10
C PHE A 170 4.85 10.50 3.75
N GLY A 171 3.95 11.01 2.91
CA GLY A 171 4.26 11.55 1.59
C GLY A 171 4.11 10.53 0.48
N GLU A 172 4.85 10.72 -0.59
CA GLU A 172 4.94 9.84 -1.75
C GLU A 172 5.51 8.48 -1.36
N HIS A 173 5.00 7.40 -1.95
CA HIS A 173 5.73 6.13 -1.95
C HIS A 173 6.93 6.21 -2.90
N GLY A 174 7.97 6.94 -2.51
CA GLY A 174 9.13 7.27 -3.34
C GLY A 174 10.22 8.02 -2.58
N ASP A 175 11.04 8.75 -3.35
CA ASP A 175 12.24 9.40 -2.83
C ASP A 175 11.93 10.60 -1.90
N SER A 176 10.75 11.24 -2.05
CA SER A 176 10.30 12.37 -1.24
C SER A 176 9.53 11.98 0.03
N SER A 177 9.42 10.67 0.33
CA SER A 177 8.86 10.21 1.59
C SER A 177 9.70 10.67 2.79
N PHE A 178 9.05 10.87 3.93
CA PHE A 178 9.74 11.24 5.17
C PHE A 178 9.10 10.60 6.39
N ILE A 179 9.81 10.60 7.51
CA ILE A 179 9.33 10.12 8.79
C ILE A 179 9.00 11.31 9.68
N PRO A 180 7.74 11.51 10.11
CA PRO A 180 7.40 12.54 11.09
C PRO A 180 7.86 12.10 12.47
N TRP A 181 9.12 12.40 12.80
CA TRP A 181 9.76 11.99 14.04
C TRP A 181 9.12 12.63 15.27
N SER A 182 8.50 13.79 15.11
CA SER A 182 7.80 14.51 16.19
C SER A 182 6.65 13.72 16.82
N VAL A 183 6.04 12.82 16.03
CA VAL A 183 4.91 11.97 16.49
C VAL A 183 5.32 10.51 16.67
N ALA A 184 6.60 10.16 16.42
CA ALA A 184 7.08 8.82 16.61
C ALA A 184 7.31 8.50 18.08
N ASN A 185 6.79 7.35 18.53
CA ASN A 185 6.93 6.94 19.92
C ASN A 185 6.97 5.40 20.06
N ILE A 186 7.48 4.96 21.21
CA ILE A 186 7.45 3.56 21.64
C ILE A 186 6.71 3.53 22.99
N SER A 187 5.58 2.83 23.01
CA SER A 187 4.76 2.75 24.22
C SER A 187 4.51 4.13 24.88
N ASN A 188 4.21 5.13 24.06
CA ASN A 188 3.97 6.52 24.45
C ASN A 188 5.21 7.31 24.93
N ILE A 189 6.41 6.74 24.81
CA ILE A 189 7.68 7.44 25.04
C ILE A 189 8.12 8.06 23.72
N PRO A 190 8.31 9.39 23.61
CA PRO A 190 8.84 10.00 22.39
C PRO A 190 10.13 9.32 21.93
N ILE A 191 10.27 9.11 20.63
CA ILE A 191 11.38 8.32 20.09
C ILE A 191 12.75 8.88 20.48
N ALA A 192 12.89 10.19 20.56
CA ALA A 192 14.12 10.87 20.95
C ALA A 192 14.53 10.61 22.42
N GLU A 193 13.58 10.22 23.27
CA GLU A 193 13.81 9.95 24.70
C GLU A 193 14.02 8.46 24.97
N CYS A 194 13.68 7.60 24.02
CA CYS A 194 13.77 6.14 24.18
C CYS A 194 15.16 5.66 24.62
N PRO A 195 16.30 6.16 24.09
CA PRO A 195 17.62 5.72 24.53
C PRO A 195 17.88 5.91 26.04
N LYS A 196 17.23 6.91 26.65
CA LYS A 196 17.39 7.23 28.07
C LYS A 196 16.36 6.54 28.96
N LEU A 197 15.16 6.32 28.45
CA LEU A 197 14.03 5.84 29.26
C LEU A 197 13.75 4.34 29.10
N ILE A 198 14.18 3.70 27.99
CA ILE A 198 14.10 2.26 27.83
C ILE A 198 15.37 1.65 28.45
N THR A 199 15.20 0.97 29.57
CA THR A 199 16.31 0.32 30.28
C THR A 199 16.17 -1.21 30.17
N THR A 200 17.21 -1.85 29.64
CA THR A 200 17.34 -3.31 29.63
C THR A 200 18.61 -3.71 30.39
N PRO A 201 18.52 -4.57 31.42
CA PRO A 201 19.71 -4.98 32.17
C PRO A 201 20.82 -5.49 31.26
N GLY A 202 22.01 -4.88 31.37
CA GLY A 202 23.20 -5.28 30.58
C GLY A 202 23.19 -4.77 29.12
N ILE A 203 22.21 -4.02 28.69
CA ILE A 203 22.12 -3.43 27.34
C ILE A 203 22.10 -1.90 27.44
N THR A 204 23.01 -1.27 26.70
CA THR A 204 22.98 0.18 26.46
C THR A 204 22.38 0.41 25.07
N HIS A 205 21.28 1.10 24.99
CA HIS A 205 20.69 1.50 23.70
C HIS A 205 21.43 2.75 23.19
N PRO A 206 22.05 2.68 22.00
CA PRO A 206 22.71 3.85 21.42
C PRO A 206 21.71 4.90 20.99
N GLU A 207 22.16 6.12 20.76
CA GLU A 207 21.33 7.15 20.14
C GLU A 207 20.96 6.76 18.69
N LEU A 208 19.73 7.05 18.29
CA LEU A 208 19.26 6.77 16.95
C LEU A 208 19.86 7.73 15.93
N ASP A 209 20.45 7.21 14.87
CA ASP A 209 20.74 7.98 13.67
C ASP A 209 19.46 8.02 12.78
N PHE A 210 18.67 9.08 12.95
CA PHE A 210 17.43 9.27 12.18
C PHE A 210 17.67 9.29 10.67
N LYS A 211 18.81 9.83 10.20
CA LYS A 211 19.14 9.87 8.78
C LYS A 211 19.46 8.47 8.24
N GLU A 212 20.19 7.66 9.00
CA GLU A 212 20.47 6.26 8.63
C GLU A 212 19.16 5.47 8.51
N ILE A 213 18.26 5.63 9.48
CA ILE A 213 16.97 4.92 9.49
C ILE A 213 16.10 5.35 8.29
N GLU A 214 16.01 6.64 7.99
CA GLU A 214 15.29 7.13 6.80
C GLU A 214 15.85 6.54 5.51
N GLN A 215 17.19 6.52 5.38
CA GLN A 215 17.84 5.93 4.21
C GLN A 215 17.61 4.41 4.12
N TYR A 216 17.66 3.71 5.25
CA TYR A 216 17.35 2.28 5.32
C TYR A 216 15.94 2.01 4.80
N VAL A 217 14.94 2.75 5.27
CA VAL A 217 13.54 2.57 4.85
C VAL A 217 13.39 2.82 3.35
N ARG A 218 13.88 3.96 2.83
CA ARG A 218 13.79 4.30 1.40
C ARG A 218 14.49 3.29 0.50
N LYS A 219 15.66 2.78 0.91
CA LYS A 219 16.46 1.84 0.10
C LYS A 219 16.03 0.39 0.24
N SER A 220 15.18 0.04 1.23
CA SER A 220 14.81 -1.34 1.53
C SER A 220 14.24 -2.08 0.33
N GLY A 221 13.31 -1.45 -0.43
CA GLY A 221 12.74 -2.04 -1.64
C GLY A 221 13.81 -2.38 -2.68
N GLY A 222 14.66 -1.41 -3.00
CA GLY A 222 15.76 -1.59 -3.94
C GLY A 222 16.77 -2.68 -3.50
N THR A 223 17.05 -2.75 -2.19
CA THR A 223 17.93 -3.78 -1.63
C THR A 223 17.35 -5.19 -1.79
N VAL A 224 16.05 -5.36 -1.59
CA VAL A 224 15.37 -6.64 -1.81
C VAL A 224 15.39 -7.02 -3.28
N ILE A 225 15.06 -6.07 -4.17
CA ILE A 225 15.06 -6.30 -5.62
C ILE A 225 16.46 -6.69 -6.13
N ALA A 226 17.50 -6.02 -5.68
CA ALA A 226 18.88 -6.33 -6.06
C ALA A 226 19.31 -7.75 -5.65
N ARG A 227 18.74 -8.31 -4.58
CA ARG A 227 19.12 -9.63 -4.04
C ARG A 227 18.27 -10.79 -4.57
N LYS A 228 16.99 -10.57 -4.87
CA LYS A 228 16.06 -11.64 -5.27
C LYS A 228 15.21 -11.32 -6.50
N GLY A 229 15.52 -10.22 -7.22
CA GLY A 229 14.86 -9.83 -8.46
C GLY A 229 13.57 -9.03 -8.29
N ALA A 230 12.78 -9.30 -7.27
CA ALA A 230 11.51 -8.59 -7.02
C ALA A 230 11.16 -8.58 -5.52
N THR A 231 10.30 -7.65 -5.11
CA THR A 231 9.67 -7.61 -3.78
C THR A 231 8.19 -7.96 -3.92
N PHE A 232 7.70 -8.92 -3.15
CA PHE A 232 6.31 -9.35 -3.22
C PHE A 232 5.73 -9.91 -1.90
N TYR A 233 6.52 -10.44 -0.97
CA TYR A 233 5.97 -10.99 0.28
C TYR A 233 5.41 -9.91 1.21
N ALA A 234 6.23 -8.92 1.58
CA ALA A 234 5.82 -7.91 2.55
C ALA A 234 4.71 -6.99 2.01
N VAL A 235 4.75 -6.65 0.71
CA VAL A 235 3.65 -5.88 0.09
C VAL A 235 2.34 -6.67 0.10
N SER A 236 2.39 -7.98 -0.15
CA SER A 236 1.20 -8.83 -0.11
C SER A 236 0.58 -8.89 1.28
N VAL A 237 1.40 -9.05 2.33
CA VAL A 237 0.92 -9.01 3.72
C VAL A 237 0.34 -7.64 4.07
N SER A 238 0.96 -6.54 3.61
CA SER A 238 0.46 -5.17 3.83
C SER A 238 -0.91 -4.95 3.17
N VAL A 239 -1.08 -5.40 1.94
CA VAL A 239 -2.37 -5.32 1.21
C VAL A 239 -3.43 -6.20 1.88
N CYS A 240 -3.09 -7.42 2.27
CA CYS A 240 -4.00 -8.29 3.02
C CYS A 240 -4.42 -7.68 4.37
N HIS A 241 -3.54 -6.91 5.01
CA HIS A 241 -3.91 -6.16 6.22
C HIS A 241 -4.97 -5.08 5.92
N ILE A 242 -4.85 -4.33 4.82
CA ILE A 242 -5.89 -3.39 4.37
C ILE A 242 -7.21 -4.15 4.12
N CYS A 243 -7.17 -5.25 3.37
CA CYS A 243 -8.35 -6.10 3.13
C CYS A 243 -9.01 -6.55 4.44
N LYS A 244 -8.22 -7.03 5.40
CA LYS A 244 -8.71 -7.47 6.71
C LYS A 244 -9.45 -6.35 7.45
N CYS A 245 -8.93 -5.12 7.44
CA CYS A 245 -9.57 -3.97 8.10
C CYS A 245 -10.89 -3.61 7.43
N ILE A 246 -10.94 -3.58 6.09
CA ILE A 246 -12.19 -3.34 5.35
C ILE A 246 -13.23 -4.41 5.66
N LEU A 247 -12.86 -5.68 5.64
CA LEU A 247 -13.77 -6.80 5.83
C LEU A 247 -14.22 -6.98 7.29
N SER A 248 -13.36 -6.65 8.27
CA SER A 248 -13.71 -6.79 9.69
C SER A 248 -14.71 -5.72 10.17
N GLY A 249 -14.79 -4.60 9.48
CA GLY A 249 -15.62 -3.47 9.89
C GLY A 249 -15.14 -2.75 11.15
N ILE A 250 -13.90 -2.99 11.59
CA ILE A 250 -13.26 -2.30 12.71
C ILE A 250 -12.33 -1.23 12.13
N ASP A 251 -12.61 0.02 12.44
CA ASP A 251 -11.80 1.15 11.97
C ASP A 251 -10.38 1.06 12.54
N THR A 252 -9.39 1.10 11.64
CA THR A 252 -7.97 1.00 11.98
C THR A 252 -7.20 2.11 11.27
N THR A 253 -6.23 2.71 11.95
CA THR A 253 -5.40 3.75 11.35
C THR A 253 -4.20 3.16 10.62
N MET A 254 -3.94 3.64 9.39
CA MET A 254 -2.79 3.21 8.59
C MET A 254 -2.36 4.29 7.59
N THR A 255 -1.11 4.22 7.16
CA THR A 255 -0.54 5.16 6.17
C THR A 255 -0.80 4.64 4.76
N VAL A 256 -1.88 5.12 4.16
CA VAL A 256 -2.29 4.79 2.80
C VAL A 256 -2.44 6.06 1.97
N SER A 257 -2.32 5.92 0.65
CA SER A 257 -2.46 7.01 -0.29
C SER A 257 -3.93 7.30 -0.58
N THR A 258 -4.35 8.53 -0.33
CA THR A 258 -5.72 9.01 -0.57
C THR A 258 -5.70 10.44 -1.09
N MET A 259 -6.77 10.87 -1.75
CA MET A 259 -6.90 12.24 -2.24
C MET A 259 -6.84 13.24 -1.08
N MET A 260 -6.10 14.33 -1.26
CA MET A 260 -5.97 15.42 -0.29
C MET A 260 -6.95 16.55 -0.63
N HIS A 261 -7.59 17.10 0.41
CA HIS A 261 -8.62 18.14 0.32
C HIS A 261 -8.37 19.28 1.30
N GLY A 262 -7.14 19.80 1.34
CA GLY A 262 -6.75 20.93 2.19
C GLY A 262 -6.00 20.55 3.46
N GLU A 263 -5.90 19.26 3.79
CA GLU A 263 -5.10 18.83 4.95
C GLU A 263 -3.65 19.27 4.76
N TYR A 264 -3.08 19.89 5.80
CA TYR A 264 -1.73 20.49 5.78
C TYR A 264 -1.52 21.55 4.67
N GLY A 265 -2.63 22.08 4.11
CA GLY A 265 -2.63 23.02 2.98
C GLY A 265 -2.32 22.35 1.63
N ILE A 266 -2.64 21.05 1.49
CA ILE A 266 -2.40 20.25 0.28
C ILE A 266 -3.74 19.84 -0.32
N ASP A 267 -3.91 20.05 -1.63
CA ASP A 267 -5.10 19.71 -2.41
C ASP A 267 -4.76 19.03 -3.73
N GLY A 268 -5.71 18.24 -4.25
CA GLY A 268 -5.70 17.78 -5.64
C GLY A 268 -4.55 16.84 -6.00
N VAL A 269 -4.11 16.01 -5.04
CA VAL A 269 -3.10 14.98 -5.24
C VAL A 269 -3.34 13.84 -4.25
N CYS A 270 -3.03 12.61 -4.65
CA CYS A 270 -3.02 11.47 -3.73
C CYS A 270 -1.63 11.32 -3.13
N LEU A 271 -1.56 11.21 -1.81
CA LEU A 271 -0.34 10.85 -1.09
C LEU A 271 -0.68 10.25 0.28
N SER A 272 0.32 9.66 0.92
CA SER A 272 0.12 8.92 2.16
C SER A 272 0.19 9.82 3.38
N THR A 273 -0.88 9.78 4.16
CA THR A 273 -0.97 10.30 5.53
C THR A 273 -1.63 9.24 6.41
N LEU A 274 -1.90 9.53 7.66
CA LEU A 274 -2.59 8.62 8.55
C LEU A 274 -4.10 8.68 8.28
N ASN A 275 -4.67 7.59 7.81
CA ASN A 275 -6.09 7.47 7.48
C ASN A 275 -6.77 6.39 8.35
N MET A 276 -8.04 6.58 8.67
CA MET A 276 -8.89 5.55 9.25
C MET A 276 -9.50 4.73 8.12
N ILE A 277 -9.25 3.42 8.13
CA ILE A 277 -9.78 2.46 7.17
C ILE A 277 -10.66 1.47 7.89
N GLY A 278 -11.85 1.24 7.36
CA GLY A 278 -12.83 0.32 7.89
C GLY A 278 -13.78 -0.17 6.81
N ARG A 279 -14.96 -0.67 7.22
CA ARG A 279 -16.01 -1.05 6.27
C ARG A 279 -16.36 0.15 5.38
N ASN A 280 -16.44 -0.05 4.09
CA ASN A 280 -16.66 0.97 3.06
C ASN A 280 -15.44 1.87 2.79
N GLY A 281 -14.23 1.42 3.09
CA GLY A 281 -12.99 2.08 2.70
C GLY A 281 -12.49 3.13 3.70
N VAL A 282 -12.13 4.31 3.20
CA VAL A 282 -11.62 5.44 4.00
C VAL A 282 -12.76 6.05 4.80
N ARG A 283 -12.62 6.03 6.13
CA ARG A 283 -13.61 6.60 7.07
C ARG A 283 -13.30 8.03 7.46
N GLY A 284 -12.05 8.44 7.29
CA GLY A 284 -11.56 9.77 7.60
C GLY A 284 -10.05 9.81 7.68
N LYS A 285 -9.51 11.00 7.92
CA LYS A 285 -8.08 11.23 8.10
C LYS A 285 -7.76 11.59 9.54
N VAL A 286 -6.58 11.19 9.99
CA VAL A 286 -6.06 11.57 11.31
C VAL A 286 -4.96 12.61 11.10
N ASN A 287 -5.32 13.86 11.27
CA ASN A 287 -4.41 15.00 11.11
C ASN A 287 -3.57 15.16 12.39
N VAL A 288 -2.44 14.44 12.43
CA VAL A 288 -1.48 14.56 13.55
C VAL A 288 -0.80 15.93 13.54
N SER A 289 -0.44 16.43 14.72
CA SER A 289 0.30 17.70 14.82
C SER A 289 1.74 17.51 14.35
N LEU A 290 2.04 18.01 13.16
CA LEU A 290 3.39 18.03 12.57
C LEU A 290 4.10 19.35 12.91
N THR A 291 5.42 19.30 12.97
CA THR A 291 6.24 20.52 13.00
C THR A 291 6.20 21.26 11.66
N ASP A 292 6.54 22.55 11.65
CA ASP A 292 6.58 23.34 10.41
C ASP A 292 7.52 22.72 9.35
N ASP A 293 8.67 22.15 9.77
CA ASP A 293 9.60 21.44 8.90
C ASP A 293 8.97 20.15 8.29
N GLU A 294 8.23 19.40 9.10
CA GLU A 294 7.54 18.20 8.64
C GLU A 294 6.38 18.53 7.68
N VAL A 295 5.63 19.61 7.94
CA VAL A 295 4.62 20.13 7.01
C VAL A 295 5.28 20.57 5.70
N ALA A 296 6.43 21.25 5.76
CA ALA A 296 7.17 21.64 4.56
C ALA A 296 7.63 20.41 3.74
N LYS A 297 8.09 19.34 4.39
CA LYS A 297 8.45 18.08 3.73
C LYS A 297 7.24 17.41 3.08
N LEU A 298 6.08 17.42 3.75
CA LEU A 298 4.85 16.84 3.19
C LEU A 298 4.39 17.63 1.95
N ARG A 299 4.45 18.96 2.00
CA ARG A 299 4.14 19.82 0.86
C ARG A 299 5.11 19.62 -0.30
N HIS A 300 6.41 19.50 -0.03
CA HIS A 300 7.41 19.18 -1.04
C HIS A 300 7.10 17.84 -1.72
N SER A 301 6.73 16.82 -0.97
CA SER A 301 6.32 15.53 -1.50
C SER A 301 5.08 15.65 -2.42
N ALA A 302 4.07 16.43 -2.01
CA ALA A 302 2.90 16.72 -2.81
C ALA A 302 3.23 17.45 -4.11
N ASP A 303 4.10 18.46 -4.04
CA ASP A 303 4.52 19.25 -5.21
C ASP A 303 5.30 18.38 -6.20
N THR A 304 6.18 17.50 -5.72
CA THR A 304 6.88 16.53 -6.55
C THR A 304 5.91 15.66 -7.34
N LEU A 305 4.87 15.12 -6.70
CA LEU A 305 3.83 14.33 -7.38
C LEU A 305 3.03 15.17 -8.38
N LYS A 306 2.64 16.39 -8.03
CA LYS A 306 1.90 17.30 -8.92
C LYS A 306 2.70 17.65 -10.18
N GLU A 307 4.03 17.84 -10.06
CA GLU A 307 4.90 18.08 -11.23
C GLU A 307 4.93 16.87 -12.16
N VAL A 308 5.03 15.66 -11.62
CA VAL A 308 4.97 14.44 -12.42
C VAL A 308 3.60 14.30 -13.09
N ILE A 309 2.51 14.49 -12.34
CA ILE A 309 1.12 14.41 -12.86
C ILE A 309 0.92 15.40 -14.03
N LYS A 310 1.43 16.64 -13.92
CA LYS A 310 1.34 17.64 -15.01
C LYS A 310 2.10 17.23 -16.27
N SER A 311 3.11 16.40 -16.15
CA SER A 311 3.92 15.91 -17.28
C SER A 311 3.37 14.64 -17.93
N LEU A 312 2.32 14.07 -17.35
CA LEU A 312 1.63 12.87 -17.85
C LEU A 312 0.33 13.24 -18.56
N ASP A 313 -0.08 12.40 -19.48
CA ASP A 313 -1.40 12.46 -20.13
C ASP A 313 -2.46 11.83 -19.20
N ILE A 314 -2.88 12.62 -18.19
CA ILE A 314 -3.89 12.24 -17.19
C ILE A 314 -5.08 13.18 -17.25
#